data_7d08f77ceb5a1fe0afc0c8fb38240712
#
_entry.id   7d08f77ceb5a1fe0afc0c8fb38240712
#
_cell.length_a   1.000
_cell.length_b   1.000
_cell.length_c   1.000
_cell.angle_alpha   90.00
_cell.angle_beta   90.00
_cell.angle_gamma   90.00
#
_symmetry.space_group_name_H-M   'P 1'
#
loop_
_entity.id
_entity.type
_entity.pdbx_description
1 polymer ?
#
loop_
_entity_poly.entity_id
_entity_poly.type
_entity_poly.pdbx_seq_one_letter_code
_entity_poly.pdbx_strand_id
1 'polypeptide(L)'
;MKVWILQTGEPLHIDGEGQRPMRAMNLSNKLIESGHSVVLWSSAFSHQSKLHRSKRYTSHKINKNLEIRLIPSGGYSRHIGLKRLLDHAQLAWNLKGLLKREKVKPDIAFIGYPPIETAAVMSKWLKKRKVPVVLDVKDLWPSMFVEAFPKVMQPIARIIFYPYFYLSRRTINDATALSAMAPAFLNWVLDFAHKDKNKNDKVFRLTSPQGGVTKEDLSLAQKWWDVQGVDGANPVVFFVGSFMSVFDFMPIAIAAKKLKNIQFVLCGDGDYLRGVKETMLGLDNVIFPGWIDRPKIEFLAKISIASLATYKNIDNFIVNTPNKIVDALLLGLPILSPLKGEVETLIKSNKVGFTYSDNIPLGDCIQFLINNDKMQKKMSENAKKLYDEEFDFDKVYNSLVSHLENMVKNET
;
A
#
# COMPACT_ATOMS: atom_id res chain seq x y z
N MET A 1 -22.58 -7.94 13.58
CA MET A 1 -22.85 -8.14 12.14
C MET A 1 -21.94 -9.19 11.54
N LYS A 2 -22.34 -9.80 10.43
CA LYS A 2 -21.52 -10.70 9.62
C LYS A 2 -20.97 -9.94 8.43
N VAL A 3 -19.65 -9.79 8.36
CA VAL A 3 -18.96 -9.05 7.30
C VAL A 3 -18.25 -10.01 6.35
N TRP A 4 -18.45 -9.82 5.05
CA TRP A 4 -17.58 -10.48 4.06
C TRP A 4 -16.52 -9.52 3.59
N ILE A 5 -15.29 -10.01 3.55
CA ILE A 5 -14.15 -9.31 2.94
C ILE A 5 -13.69 -10.13 1.74
N LEU A 6 -13.53 -9.50 0.58
CA LEU A 6 -12.88 -10.12 -0.58
C LEU A 6 -11.56 -9.42 -0.84
N GLN A 7 -10.45 -10.14 -0.68
CA GLN A 7 -9.12 -9.62 -1.00
C GLN A 7 -8.18 -10.75 -1.41
N THR A 8 -7.67 -10.69 -2.63
CA THR A 8 -6.99 -11.83 -3.25
C THR A 8 -5.47 -11.71 -3.34
N GLY A 9 -4.93 -10.48 -3.21
CA GLY A 9 -3.51 -10.19 -3.42
C GLY A 9 -2.70 -9.89 -2.15
N GLU A 10 -3.32 -9.99 -0.97
CA GLU A 10 -2.68 -9.69 0.32
C GLU A 10 -2.29 -10.95 1.09
N PRO A 11 -1.36 -10.85 2.06
CA PRO A 11 -1.09 -11.93 3.02
C PRO A 11 -2.34 -12.30 3.82
N LEU A 12 -2.35 -13.51 4.33
CA LEU A 12 -3.42 -14.06 5.15
C LEU A 12 -2.88 -14.57 6.48
N HIS A 13 -3.72 -14.68 7.49
CA HIS A 13 -3.39 -15.24 8.81
C HIS A 13 -2.82 -16.67 8.77
N ILE A 14 -2.91 -17.34 7.62
CA ILE A 14 -2.44 -18.71 7.40
C ILE A 14 -1.10 -18.79 6.63
N ASP A 15 -0.51 -17.64 6.26
CA ASP A 15 0.73 -17.61 5.44
C ASP A 15 2.01 -17.74 6.25
N GLY A 16 1.92 -18.02 7.54
CA GLY A 16 3.07 -18.20 8.46
C GLY A 16 3.43 -16.91 9.21
N GLU A 17 4.41 -17.06 10.10
CA GLU A 17 4.90 -15.97 10.94
C GLU A 17 5.76 -14.98 10.14
N GLY A 18 5.77 -13.70 10.58
CA GLY A 18 6.59 -12.65 9.96
C GLY A 18 5.96 -11.93 8.75
N GLN A 19 4.78 -12.33 8.32
CA GLN A 19 4.05 -11.60 7.27
C GLN A 19 3.51 -10.28 7.81
N ARG A 20 3.84 -9.16 7.12
CA ARG A 20 3.28 -7.85 7.47
C ARG A 20 1.77 -7.85 7.20
N PRO A 21 0.92 -7.69 8.22
CA PRO A 21 -0.52 -7.59 8.00
C PRO A 21 -0.85 -6.41 7.09
N MET A 22 -1.68 -6.66 6.09
CA MET A 22 -2.19 -5.63 5.19
C MET A 22 -3.66 -5.33 5.49
N ARG A 23 -4.30 -4.53 4.65
CA ARG A 23 -5.63 -3.95 4.91
C ARG A 23 -6.71 -4.97 5.27
N ALA A 24 -6.76 -6.11 4.57
CA ALA A 24 -7.78 -7.13 4.83
C ALA A 24 -7.57 -7.83 6.19
N MET A 25 -6.34 -8.18 6.53
CA MET A 25 -6.03 -8.76 7.84
C MET A 25 -6.32 -7.78 8.98
N ASN A 26 -5.86 -6.53 8.84
CA ASN A 26 -6.05 -5.48 9.84
C ASN A 26 -7.54 -5.19 10.07
N LEU A 27 -8.32 -5.04 8.98
CA LEU A 27 -9.76 -4.85 9.06
C LEU A 27 -10.46 -6.07 9.69
N SER A 28 -10.06 -7.29 9.32
CA SER A 28 -10.62 -8.52 9.91
C SER A 28 -10.41 -8.54 11.42
N ASN A 29 -9.20 -8.22 11.88
CA ASN A 29 -8.87 -8.19 13.32
C ASN A 29 -9.69 -7.13 14.05
N LYS A 30 -9.79 -5.91 13.52
CA LYS A 30 -10.60 -4.83 14.16
C LYS A 30 -12.08 -5.13 14.19
N LEU A 31 -12.63 -5.75 13.15
CA LEU A 31 -14.02 -6.21 13.16
C LEU A 31 -14.27 -7.27 14.24
N ILE A 32 -13.34 -8.21 14.42
CA ILE A 32 -13.44 -9.25 15.45
C ILE A 32 -13.32 -8.64 16.85
N GLU A 33 -12.38 -7.71 17.07
CA GLU A 33 -12.24 -6.95 18.32
C GLU A 33 -13.53 -6.20 18.66
N SER A 34 -14.23 -5.70 17.65
CA SER A 34 -15.55 -5.03 17.79
C SER A 34 -16.74 -6.01 17.90
N GLY A 35 -16.50 -7.31 18.07
CA GLY A 35 -17.53 -8.32 18.28
C GLY A 35 -18.25 -8.81 17.01
N HIS A 36 -17.72 -8.54 15.82
CA HIS A 36 -18.30 -8.97 14.56
C HIS A 36 -17.74 -10.31 14.10
N SER A 37 -18.45 -10.99 13.20
CA SER A 37 -17.97 -12.20 12.51
C SER A 37 -17.53 -11.88 11.08
N VAL A 38 -16.40 -12.43 10.66
CA VAL A 38 -15.77 -12.16 9.38
C VAL A 38 -15.62 -13.42 8.56
N VAL A 39 -15.99 -13.36 7.29
CA VAL A 39 -15.59 -14.34 6.27
C VAL A 39 -14.67 -13.64 5.26
N LEU A 40 -13.40 -14.00 5.29
CA LEU A 40 -12.39 -13.46 4.36
C LEU A 40 -12.26 -14.41 3.16
N TRP A 41 -12.72 -13.96 2.01
CA TRP A 41 -12.55 -14.63 0.73
C TRP A 41 -11.23 -14.20 0.09
N SER A 42 -10.39 -15.15 -0.27
CA SER A 42 -9.10 -14.85 -0.89
C SER A 42 -8.70 -15.92 -1.93
N SER A 43 -7.60 -15.66 -2.63
CA SER A 43 -7.03 -16.62 -3.56
C SER A 43 -6.31 -17.76 -2.84
N ALA A 44 -6.45 -18.99 -3.35
CA ALA A 44 -5.60 -20.11 -2.96
C ALA A 44 -4.16 -19.98 -3.48
N PHE A 45 -3.87 -19.01 -4.33
CA PHE A 45 -2.53 -18.65 -4.80
C PHE A 45 -2.03 -17.38 -4.08
N SER A 46 -0.85 -17.43 -3.50
CA SER A 46 -0.21 -16.28 -2.87
C SER A 46 0.48 -15.41 -3.94
N HIS A 47 0.01 -14.16 -4.06
CA HIS A 47 0.60 -13.19 -4.98
C HIS A 47 2.05 -12.85 -4.63
N GLN A 48 2.41 -12.88 -3.37
CA GLN A 48 3.73 -12.48 -2.89
C GLN A 48 4.77 -13.59 -3.05
N SER A 49 4.49 -14.77 -2.50
CA SER A 49 5.41 -15.90 -2.57
C SER A 49 5.37 -16.66 -3.91
N LYS A 50 4.34 -16.41 -4.76
CA LYS A 50 4.09 -17.17 -6.01
C LYS A 50 3.84 -18.66 -5.78
N LEU A 51 3.39 -19.02 -4.58
CA LEU A 51 3.09 -20.39 -4.19
C LEU A 51 1.60 -20.60 -3.98
N HIS A 52 1.12 -21.81 -4.19
CA HIS A 52 -0.25 -22.20 -3.88
C HIS A 52 -0.39 -22.57 -2.41
N ARG A 53 -1.32 -21.89 -1.70
CA ARG A 53 -1.81 -22.24 -0.36
C ARG A 53 -2.62 -23.53 -0.40
N SER A 54 -3.39 -23.71 -1.48
CA SER A 54 -4.17 -24.91 -1.79
C SER A 54 -4.43 -25.03 -3.29
N LYS A 55 -4.55 -26.27 -3.78
CA LYS A 55 -4.95 -26.56 -5.18
C LYS A 55 -6.48 -26.62 -5.35
N ARG A 56 -7.23 -26.69 -4.25
CA ARG A 56 -8.70 -26.81 -4.23
C ARG A 56 -9.30 -25.75 -3.34
N TYR A 57 -10.61 -25.58 -3.43
CA TYR A 57 -11.35 -24.78 -2.47
C TYR A 57 -11.14 -25.35 -1.06
N THR A 58 -10.76 -24.48 -0.14
CA THR A 58 -10.62 -24.79 1.29
C THR A 58 -11.20 -23.68 2.14
N SER A 59 -11.70 -24.05 3.31
CA SER A 59 -12.15 -23.12 4.34
C SER A 59 -11.37 -23.39 5.62
N HIS A 60 -10.81 -22.34 6.22
CA HIS A 60 -10.02 -22.38 7.43
C HIS A 60 -10.71 -21.55 8.52
N LYS A 61 -11.17 -22.19 9.58
CA LYS A 61 -11.62 -21.49 10.79
C LYS A 61 -10.40 -21.10 11.62
N ILE A 62 -10.09 -19.81 11.67
CA ILE A 62 -8.97 -19.28 12.46
C ILE A 62 -9.39 -19.19 13.95
N ASN A 63 -10.62 -18.73 14.19
CA ASN A 63 -11.25 -18.69 15.49
C ASN A 63 -12.79 -18.70 15.35
N LYS A 64 -13.54 -18.50 16.44
CA LYS A 64 -15.01 -18.49 16.41
C LYS A 64 -15.62 -17.42 15.50
N ASN A 65 -14.88 -16.32 15.24
CA ASN A 65 -15.36 -15.14 14.53
C ASN A 65 -14.65 -14.91 13.18
N LEU A 66 -13.62 -15.70 12.80
CA LEU A 66 -12.89 -15.56 11.55
C LEU A 66 -12.84 -16.88 10.78
N GLU A 67 -13.37 -16.85 9.58
CA GLU A 67 -13.26 -17.91 8.56
C GLU A 67 -12.56 -17.37 7.32
N ILE A 68 -11.54 -18.06 6.83
CA ILE A 68 -10.85 -17.75 5.58
C ILE A 68 -11.25 -18.77 4.52
N ARG A 69 -11.75 -18.31 3.38
CA ARG A 69 -12.17 -19.14 2.24
C ARG A 69 -11.24 -18.92 1.06
N LEU A 70 -10.53 -19.96 0.66
CA LEU A 70 -9.57 -19.94 -0.42
C LEU A 70 -10.20 -20.39 -1.74
N ILE A 71 -10.19 -19.50 -2.73
CA ILE A 71 -10.71 -19.74 -4.07
C ILE A 71 -9.55 -20.24 -4.94
N PRO A 72 -9.64 -21.43 -5.56
CA PRO A 72 -8.57 -21.95 -6.40
C PRO A 72 -8.40 -21.15 -7.69
N SER A 73 -7.14 -21.05 -8.15
CA SER A 73 -6.75 -20.49 -9.45
C SER A 73 -5.44 -21.09 -9.92
N GLY A 74 -5.03 -20.85 -11.16
CA GLY A 74 -3.83 -21.43 -11.77
C GLY A 74 -2.53 -20.80 -11.29
N GLY A 75 -2.59 -19.56 -10.80
CA GLY A 75 -1.41 -18.80 -10.43
C GLY A 75 -0.62 -18.23 -11.61
N TYR A 76 0.41 -17.47 -11.31
CA TYR A 76 1.30 -16.83 -12.29
C TYR A 76 2.67 -16.52 -11.68
N SER A 77 3.70 -16.47 -12.52
CA SER A 77 5.08 -16.20 -12.09
C SER A 77 5.46 -14.72 -12.16
N ARG A 78 4.92 -13.94 -13.11
CA ARG A 78 5.26 -12.54 -13.34
C ARG A 78 4.15 -11.61 -12.86
N HIS A 79 4.53 -10.44 -12.31
CA HIS A 79 3.58 -9.42 -11.82
C HIS A 79 2.74 -8.78 -12.94
N ILE A 80 3.26 -8.72 -14.16
CA ILE A 80 2.59 -8.20 -15.36
C ILE A 80 2.58 -9.31 -16.42
N GLY A 81 1.44 -9.55 -17.08
CA GLY A 81 1.33 -10.49 -18.18
C GLY A 81 -0.04 -11.17 -18.29
N LEU A 82 -0.27 -11.79 -19.46
CA LEU A 82 -1.54 -12.47 -19.79
C LEU A 82 -1.88 -13.60 -18.81
N LYS A 83 -0.89 -14.33 -18.28
CA LYS A 83 -1.14 -15.39 -17.29
C LYS A 83 -1.82 -14.86 -16.03
N ARG A 84 -1.50 -13.64 -15.60
CA ARG A 84 -2.16 -13.00 -14.46
C ARG A 84 -3.63 -12.68 -14.77
N LEU A 85 -3.94 -12.18 -15.97
CA LEU A 85 -5.32 -11.93 -16.38
C LEU A 85 -6.13 -13.22 -16.48
N LEU A 86 -5.53 -14.29 -17.01
CA LEU A 86 -6.17 -15.62 -17.06
C LEU A 86 -6.42 -16.18 -15.65
N ASP A 87 -5.48 -16.00 -14.73
CA ASP A 87 -5.63 -16.37 -13.32
C ASP A 87 -6.82 -15.63 -12.67
N HIS A 88 -6.92 -14.31 -12.89
CA HIS A 88 -8.04 -13.52 -12.38
C HIS A 88 -9.39 -13.94 -12.98
N ALA A 89 -9.44 -14.25 -14.27
CA ALA A 89 -10.65 -14.77 -14.92
C ALA A 89 -11.05 -16.13 -14.34
N GLN A 90 -10.09 -17.03 -14.15
CA GLN A 90 -10.33 -18.33 -13.52
C GLN A 90 -10.79 -18.20 -12.06
N LEU A 91 -10.14 -17.32 -11.31
CA LEU A 91 -10.51 -17.01 -9.92
C LEU A 91 -11.96 -16.53 -9.82
N ALA A 92 -12.36 -15.61 -10.72
CA ALA A 92 -13.73 -15.10 -10.79
C ALA A 92 -14.74 -16.18 -11.20
N TRP A 93 -14.37 -17.06 -12.15
CA TRP A 93 -15.20 -18.18 -12.55
C TRP A 93 -15.46 -19.14 -11.39
N ASN A 94 -14.42 -19.51 -10.66
CA ASN A 94 -14.52 -20.38 -9.49
C ASN A 94 -15.31 -19.72 -8.36
N LEU A 95 -15.08 -18.43 -8.08
CA LEU A 95 -15.86 -17.65 -7.13
C LEU A 95 -17.35 -17.67 -7.50
N LYS A 96 -17.69 -17.47 -8.78
CA LYS A 96 -19.10 -17.53 -9.25
C LYS A 96 -19.72 -18.89 -8.98
N GLY A 97 -18.97 -19.97 -9.16
CA GLY A 97 -19.41 -21.35 -8.87
C GLY A 97 -19.67 -21.56 -7.37
N LEU A 98 -18.79 -21.06 -6.51
CA LEU A 98 -18.92 -21.12 -5.05
C LEU A 98 -20.12 -20.31 -4.57
N LEU A 99 -20.27 -19.08 -5.05
CA LEU A 99 -21.38 -18.19 -4.69
C LEU A 99 -22.76 -18.72 -5.12
N LYS A 100 -22.84 -19.53 -6.17
CA LYS A 100 -24.11 -20.21 -6.55
C LYS A 100 -24.58 -21.21 -5.48
N ARG A 101 -23.64 -21.82 -4.75
CA ARG A 101 -23.91 -22.81 -3.70
C ARG A 101 -24.05 -22.17 -2.32
N GLU A 102 -23.68 -20.88 -2.20
CA GLU A 102 -23.71 -20.16 -0.93
C GLU A 102 -25.14 -19.80 -0.54
N LYS A 103 -25.56 -20.27 0.63
CA LYS A 103 -26.91 -20.04 1.18
C LYS A 103 -26.95 -18.85 2.15
N VAL A 104 -25.83 -18.54 2.78
CA VAL A 104 -25.74 -17.49 3.78
C VAL A 104 -25.26 -16.20 3.12
N LYS A 105 -25.91 -15.08 3.41
CA LYS A 105 -25.47 -13.76 3.01
C LYS A 105 -24.86 -13.01 4.20
N PRO A 106 -23.90 -12.09 3.98
CA PRO A 106 -23.43 -11.17 5.02
C PRO A 106 -24.42 -10.02 5.20
N ASP A 107 -24.23 -9.24 6.26
CA ASP A 107 -24.93 -7.98 6.46
C ASP A 107 -24.32 -6.86 5.59
N ILE A 108 -23.00 -6.93 5.33
CA ILE A 108 -22.25 -6.01 4.49
C ILE A 108 -21.01 -6.70 3.90
N ALA A 109 -20.52 -6.20 2.77
CA ALA A 109 -19.27 -6.67 2.20
C ALA A 109 -18.29 -5.52 1.94
N PHE A 110 -17.00 -5.77 2.23
CA PHE A 110 -15.86 -4.93 1.89
C PHE A 110 -15.03 -5.64 0.82
N ILE A 111 -15.00 -5.09 -0.38
CA ILE A 111 -14.44 -5.74 -1.56
C ILE A 111 -13.22 -4.97 -2.06
N GLY A 112 -12.04 -5.58 -2.00
CA GLY A 112 -10.81 -5.04 -2.57
C GLY A 112 -10.86 -5.06 -4.11
N TYR A 113 -10.42 -3.98 -4.70
CA TYR A 113 -10.33 -3.78 -6.14
C TYR A 113 -8.95 -3.19 -6.49
N PRO A 114 -8.19 -3.78 -7.43
CA PRO A 114 -8.44 -4.99 -8.20
C PRO A 114 -8.36 -6.31 -7.39
N PRO A 115 -8.67 -7.49 -7.99
CA PRO A 115 -9.01 -7.74 -9.40
C PRO A 115 -10.45 -7.33 -9.76
N ILE A 116 -10.61 -6.82 -11.00
CA ILE A 116 -11.89 -6.33 -11.50
C ILE A 116 -12.93 -7.46 -11.55
N GLU A 117 -12.51 -8.63 -12.04
CA GLU A 117 -13.38 -9.78 -12.34
C GLU A 117 -13.99 -10.37 -11.07
N THR A 118 -13.20 -10.56 -10.01
CA THR A 118 -13.71 -11.09 -8.73
C THR A 118 -14.59 -10.07 -8.03
N ALA A 119 -14.21 -8.78 -8.05
CA ALA A 119 -15.02 -7.70 -7.49
C ALA A 119 -16.38 -7.62 -8.20
N ALA A 120 -16.41 -7.68 -9.54
CA ALA A 120 -17.65 -7.67 -10.33
C ALA A 120 -18.56 -8.85 -10.02
N VAL A 121 -18.00 -10.06 -9.90
CA VAL A 121 -18.76 -11.28 -9.61
C VAL A 121 -19.38 -11.20 -8.22
N MET A 122 -18.63 -10.84 -7.20
CA MET A 122 -19.12 -10.77 -5.82
C MET A 122 -20.11 -9.61 -5.65
N SER A 123 -19.82 -8.42 -6.16
CA SER A 123 -20.71 -7.26 -6.08
C SER A 123 -22.06 -7.55 -6.75
N LYS A 124 -22.05 -8.18 -7.93
CA LYS A 124 -23.28 -8.57 -8.63
C LYS A 124 -24.12 -9.57 -7.84
N TRP A 125 -23.48 -10.53 -7.17
CA TRP A 125 -24.17 -11.53 -6.34
C TRP A 125 -24.80 -10.90 -5.10
N LEU A 126 -24.09 -9.99 -4.45
CA LEU A 126 -24.53 -9.25 -3.26
C LEU A 126 -25.65 -8.26 -3.58
N LYS A 127 -25.52 -7.50 -4.68
CA LYS A 127 -26.55 -6.56 -5.15
C LYS A 127 -27.91 -7.24 -5.37
N LYS A 128 -27.91 -8.46 -5.97
CA LYS A 128 -29.13 -9.25 -6.14
C LYS A 128 -29.80 -9.67 -4.83
N ARG A 129 -29.04 -9.65 -3.72
CA ARG A 129 -29.50 -10.02 -2.37
C ARG A 129 -29.73 -8.82 -1.46
N LYS A 130 -29.63 -7.61 -2.04
CA LYS A 130 -29.78 -6.35 -1.33
C LYS A 130 -28.78 -6.24 -0.15
N VAL A 131 -27.55 -6.68 -0.36
CA VAL A 131 -26.46 -6.55 0.61
C VAL A 131 -25.59 -5.37 0.21
N PRO A 132 -25.34 -4.40 1.10
CA PRO A 132 -24.49 -3.26 0.82
C PRO A 132 -23.04 -3.67 0.56
N VAL A 133 -22.40 -2.97 -0.38
CA VAL A 133 -21.04 -3.21 -0.80
C VAL A 133 -20.22 -1.94 -0.69
N VAL A 134 -19.15 -1.98 0.08
CA VAL A 134 -18.06 -1.00 0.03
C VAL A 134 -16.98 -1.54 -0.89
N LEU A 135 -16.74 -0.85 -2.01
CA LEU A 135 -15.68 -1.22 -2.96
C LEU A 135 -14.41 -0.41 -2.62
N ASP A 136 -13.37 -1.10 -2.17
CA ASP A 136 -12.08 -0.50 -1.77
C ASP A 136 -11.13 -0.48 -2.97
N VAL A 137 -11.05 0.67 -3.63
CA VAL A 137 -10.27 0.84 -4.85
C VAL A 137 -8.85 1.24 -4.49
N LYS A 138 -7.85 0.46 -4.99
CA LYS A 138 -6.44 0.58 -4.58
C LYS A 138 -5.49 0.94 -5.73
N ASP A 139 -5.85 0.63 -6.97
CA ASP A 139 -5.03 0.85 -8.16
C ASP A 139 -5.86 1.38 -9.33
N LEU A 140 -5.23 2.10 -10.25
CA LEU A 140 -5.86 2.70 -11.42
C LEU A 140 -6.17 1.67 -12.53
N TRP A 141 -6.68 0.50 -12.13
CA TRP A 141 -7.12 -0.50 -13.11
C TRP A 141 -8.44 -0.08 -13.76
N PRO A 142 -8.61 -0.26 -15.07
CA PRO A 142 -7.71 -0.89 -16.05
C PRO A 142 -6.75 0.09 -16.76
N SER A 143 -6.69 1.37 -16.38
CA SER A 143 -5.85 2.39 -17.03
C SER A 143 -4.38 1.97 -17.12
N MET A 144 -3.85 1.35 -16.04
CA MET A 144 -2.49 0.83 -16.00
C MET A 144 -2.21 -0.23 -17.07
N PHE A 145 -3.21 -0.93 -17.59
CA PHE A 145 -3.00 -1.88 -18.70
C PHE A 145 -2.64 -1.16 -20.00
N VAL A 146 -3.25 -0.01 -20.22
CA VAL A 146 -2.99 0.83 -21.41
C VAL A 146 -1.65 1.54 -21.26
N GLU A 147 -1.32 2.03 -20.06
CA GLU A 147 -0.06 2.72 -19.76
C GLU A 147 1.17 1.81 -19.91
N ALA A 148 1.01 0.48 -19.80
CA ALA A 148 2.08 -0.48 -20.05
C ALA A 148 2.52 -0.53 -21.52
N PHE A 149 1.77 0.06 -22.45
CA PHE A 149 2.10 0.12 -23.87
C PHE A 149 2.76 1.47 -24.25
N PRO A 150 3.62 1.48 -25.28
CA PRO A 150 4.14 2.73 -25.85
C PRO A 150 3.01 3.70 -26.22
N LYS A 151 3.22 5.00 -26.04
CA LYS A 151 2.19 6.05 -26.24
C LYS A 151 1.44 5.90 -27.56
N VAL A 152 2.15 5.58 -28.65
CA VAL A 152 1.57 5.40 -30.00
C VAL A 152 0.60 4.21 -30.09
N MET A 153 0.76 3.20 -29.23
CA MET A 153 -0.10 2.01 -29.19
C MET A 153 -1.26 2.11 -28.19
N GLN A 154 -1.26 3.10 -27.31
CA GLN A 154 -2.29 3.25 -26.28
C GLN A 154 -3.71 3.36 -26.82
N PRO A 155 -4.00 4.05 -27.95
CA PRO A 155 -5.36 4.05 -28.51
C PRO A 155 -5.86 2.64 -28.89
N ILE A 156 -4.99 1.81 -29.48
CA ILE A 156 -5.30 0.42 -29.81
C ILE A 156 -5.49 -0.41 -28.55
N ALA A 157 -4.60 -0.25 -27.57
CA ALA A 157 -4.71 -0.91 -26.28
C ALA A 157 -6.03 -0.58 -25.56
N ARG A 158 -6.50 0.67 -25.64
CA ARG A 158 -7.82 1.07 -25.08
C ARG A 158 -8.97 0.32 -25.73
N ILE A 159 -8.92 0.09 -27.03
CA ILE A 159 -9.95 -0.69 -27.74
C ILE A 159 -9.91 -2.16 -27.29
N ILE A 160 -8.72 -2.75 -27.20
CA ILE A 160 -8.54 -4.14 -26.76
C ILE A 160 -9.04 -4.33 -25.33
N PHE A 161 -8.71 -3.41 -24.43
CA PHE A 161 -9.12 -3.46 -23.02
C PHE A 161 -10.50 -2.84 -22.75
N TYR A 162 -11.25 -2.40 -23.77
CA TYR A 162 -12.58 -1.80 -23.60
C TYR A 162 -13.51 -2.64 -22.72
N PRO A 163 -13.59 -3.99 -22.85
CA PRO A 163 -14.41 -4.81 -21.96
C PRO A 163 -14.05 -4.67 -20.48
N TYR A 164 -12.76 -4.49 -20.16
CA TYR A 164 -12.28 -4.23 -18.79
C TYR A 164 -12.71 -2.85 -18.29
N PHE A 165 -12.64 -1.82 -19.16
CA PHE A 165 -13.13 -0.47 -18.83
C PHE A 165 -14.62 -0.48 -18.53
N TYR A 166 -15.41 -1.16 -19.38
CA TYR A 166 -16.84 -1.29 -19.17
C TYR A 166 -17.18 -2.04 -17.88
N LEU A 167 -16.54 -3.19 -17.63
CA LEU A 167 -16.76 -4.00 -16.43
C LEU A 167 -16.37 -3.23 -15.16
N SER A 168 -15.25 -2.52 -15.21
CA SER A 168 -14.74 -1.70 -14.12
C SER A 168 -15.74 -0.59 -13.74
N ARG A 169 -16.13 0.25 -14.72
CA ARG A 169 -17.10 1.33 -14.50
C ARG A 169 -18.41 0.80 -13.94
N ARG A 170 -18.90 -0.30 -14.49
CA ARG A 170 -20.13 -0.95 -14.01
C ARG A 170 -19.98 -1.41 -12.57
N THR A 171 -18.85 -2.05 -12.20
CA THR A 171 -18.62 -2.54 -10.85
C THR A 171 -18.54 -1.39 -9.84
N ILE A 172 -17.87 -0.29 -10.20
CA ILE A 172 -17.79 0.92 -9.37
C ILE A 172 -19.17 1.56 -9.20
N ASN A 173 -19.95 1.68 -10.28
CA ASN A 173 -21.30 2.24 -10.23
C ASN A 173 -22.29 1.36 -9.46
N ASP A 174 -22.13 0.03 -9.48
CA ASP A 174 -22.98 -0.92 -8.77
C ASP A 174 -22.67 -0.99 -7.26
N ALA A 175 -21.55 -0.45 -6.80
CA ALA A 175 -21.19 -0.41 -5.38
C ALA A 175 -22.05 0.60 -4.60
N THR A 176 -22.44 0.22 -3.38
CA THR A 176 -23.22 1.09 -2.47
C THR A 176 -22.37 2.26 -1.99
N ALA A 177 -21.08 2.02 -1.74
CA ALA A 177 -20.12 3.03 -1.37
C ALA A 177 -18.72 2.71 -1.94
N LEU A 178 -17.91 3.74 -2.09
CA LEU A 178 -16.51 3.64 -2.49
C LEU A 178 -15.59 3.94 -1.32
N SER A 179 -14.50 3.21 -1.24
CA SER A 179 -13.38 3.47 -0.34
C SER A 179 -12.13 3.68 -1.18
N ALA A 180 -11.31 4.66 -0.79
CA ALA A 180 -10.00 4.92 -1.39
C ALA A 180 -8.99 5.30 -0.31
N MET A 181 -7.69 5.28 -0.65
CA MET A 181 -6.61 5.55 0.30
C MET A 181 -6.20 7.03 0.37
N ALA A 182 -6.63 7.83 -0.61
CA ALA A 182 -6.34 9.26 -0.69
C ALA A 182 -7.50 10.03 -1.34
N PRO A 183 -7.70 11.33 -0.99
CA PRO A 183 -8.73 12.17 -1.60
C PRO A 183 -8.61 12.28 -3.11
N ALA A 184 -7.41 12.54 -3.63
CA ALA A 184 -7.18 12.61 -5.07
C ALA A 184 -7.51 11.30 -5.78
N PHE A 185 -7.25 10.16 -5.13
CA PHE A 185 -7.58 8.86 -5.68
C PHE A 185 -9.09 8.60 -5.71
N LEU A 186 -9.82 8.98 -4.66
CA LEU A 186 -11.28 8.87 -4.65
C LEU A 186 -11.91 9.73 -5.78
N ASN A 187 -11.43 10.95 -5.97
CA ASN A 187 -11.89 11.81 -7.05
C ASN A 187 -11.63 11.17 -8.43
N TRP A 188 -10.43 10.61 -8.62
CA TRP A 188 -10.12 9.89 -9.86
C TRP A 188 -11.09 8.71 -10.11
N VAL A 189 -11.43 7.93 -9.08
CA VAL A 189 -12.37 6.80 -9.21
C VAL A 189 -13.76 7.27 -9.63
N LEU A 190 -14.23 8.37 -9.03
CA LEU A 190 -15.53 8.96 -9.36
C LEU A 190 -15.57 9.48 -10.81
N ASP A 191 -14.53 10.22 -11.21
CA ASP A 191 -14.39 10.74 -12.59
C ASP A 191 -14.28 9.61 -13.61
N PHE A 192 -13.46 8.59 -13.32
CA PHE A 192 -13.30 7.41 -14.16
C PHE A 192 -14.63 6.68 -14.39
N ALA A 193 -15.44 6.54 -13.36
CA ALA A 193 -16.71 5.83 -13.41
C ALA A 193 -17.88 6.72 -13.87
N HIS A 194 -17.68 8.03 -14.03
CA HIS A 194 -18.75 9.01 -14.23
C HIS A 194 -19.83 8.88 -13.15
N LYS A 195 -19.39 8.82 -11.89
CA LYS A 195 -20.24 8.61 -10.71
C LYS A 195 -20.20 9.84 -9.81
N ASP A 196 -21.36 10.33 -9.41
CA ASP A 196 -21.45 11.39 -8.41
C ASP A 196 -21.05 10.84 -7.04
N LYS A 197 -20.32 11.65 -6.27
CA LYS A 197 -19.93 11.33 -4.91
C LYS A 197 -21.17 11.25 -4.02
N ASN A 198 -21.30 10.14 -3.29
CA ASN A 198 -22.34 10.00 -2.29
C ASN A 198 -21.80 10.15 -0.84
N LYS A 199 -22.71 10.29 0.14
CA LYS A 199 -22.36 10.50 1.55
C LYS A 199 -21.55 9.35 2.17
N ASN A 200 -21.65 8.16 1.60
CA ASN A 200 -20.99 6.95 2.07
C ASN A 200 -19.63 6.72 1.41
N ASP A 201 -19.26 7.49 0.36
CA ASP A 201 -17.93 7.41 -0.24
C ASP A 201 -16.91 8.07 0.70
N LYS A 202 -15.90 7.31 1.13
CA LYS A 202 -14.96 7.72 2.18
C LYS A 202 -13.52 7.43 1.80
N VAL A 203 -12.63 8.24 2.36
CA VAL A 203 -11.19 7.99 2.33
C VAL A 203 -10.79 7.33 3.65
N PHE A 204 -10.12 6.18 3.56
CA PHE A 204 -9.48 5.52 4.69
C PHE A 204 -8.00 5.35 4.34
N ARG A 205 -7.15 6.13 4.97
CA ARG A 205 -5.72 6.20 4.71
C ARG A 205 -5.06 4.81 4.82
N LEU A 206 -3.99 4.58 4.05
CA LEU A 206 -3.05 3.51 4.39
C LEU A 206 -2.42 3.83 5.73
N THR A 207 -2.17 2.80 6.52
CA THR A 207 -1.53 2.97 7.82
C THR A 207 -0.79 1.71 8.24
N SER A 208 0.11 1.86 9.19
CA SER A 208 0.88 0.78 9.82
C SER A 208 0.75 0.89 11.33
N PRO A 209 0.61 -0.24 12.06
CA PRO A 209 0.49 -0.20 13.50
C PRO A 209 1.77 0.33 14.14
N GLN A 210 1.59 1.12 15.21
CA GLN A 210 2.68 1.56 16.08
C GLN A 210 3.06 0.45 17.09
N GLY A 211 4.27 0.56 17.66
CA GLY A 211 4.69 -0.25 18.80
C GLY A 211 5.21 -1.64 18.43
N GLY A 212 5.45 -2.43 19.47
CA GLY A 212 5.99 -3.81 19.35
C GLY A 212 7.51 -3.91 19.39
N VAL A 213 8.25 -2.79 19.49
CA VAL A 213 9.72 -2.79 19.63
C VAL A 213 10.08 -2.42 21.07
N THR A 214 10.80 -3.32 21.75
CA THR A 214 11.25 -3.11 23.12
C THR A 214 12.55 -2.30 23.20
N LYS A 215 12.92 -1.85 24.39
CA LYS A 215 14.25 -1.19 24.59
C LYS A 215 15.40 -2.15 24.29
N GLU A 216 15.21 -3.41 24.57
CA GLU A 216 16.17 -4.47 24.33
C GLU A 216 16.39 -4.71 22.83
N ASP A 217 15.27 -4.79 22.06
CA ASP A 217 15.34 -4.85 20.60
C ASP A 217 16.08 -3.67 19.99
N LEU A 218 15.85 -2.46 20.50
CA LEU A 218 16.56 -1.26 20.05
C LEU A 218 18.07 -1.30 20.38
N SER A 219 18.45 -1.83 21.55
CA SER A 219 19.85 -1.99 21.92
C SER A 219 20.56 -3.01 21.02
N LEU A 220 19.88 -4.11 20.69
CA LEU A 220 20.41 -5.10 19.72
C LEU A 220 20.51 -4.50 18.31
N ALA A 221 19.50 -3.73 17.89
CA ALA A 221 19.54 -3.03 16.62
C ALA A 221 20.70 -2.04 16.54
N GLN A 222 20.95 -1.27 17.61
CA GLN A 222 22.08 -0.35 17.69
C GLN A 222 23.42 -1.06 17.45
N LYS A 223 23.70 -2.12 18.21
CA LYS A 223 24.93 -2.92 18.04
C LYS A 223 25.10 -3.43 16.60
N TRP A 224 23.99 -3.84 16.00
CA TRP A 224 24.01 -4.30 14.62
C TRP A 224 24.35 -3.16 13.64
N TRP A 225 23.79 -1.95 13.84
CA TRP A 225 24.08 -0.77 13.03
C TRP A 225 25.52 -0.27 13.21
N ASP A 226 26.05 -0.33 14.43
CA ASP A 226 27.46 0.02 14.71
C ASP A 226 28.41 -0.85 13.87
N VAL A 227 28.12 -2.17 13.73
CA VAL A 227 28.88 -3.08 12.86
C VAL A 227 28.74 -2.73 11.38
N GLN A 228 27.62 -2.14 10.97
CA GLN A 228 27.44 -1.66 9.58
C GLN A 228 28.11 -0.29 9.34
N GLY A 229 28.73 0.32 10.35
CA GLY A 229 29.31 1.65 10.26
C GLY A 229 28.28 2.79 10.24
N VAL A 230 27.10 2.55 10.81
CA VAL A 230 26.00 3.52 10.90
C VAL A 230 25.70 3.79 12.39
N ASP A 231 26.45 4.67 12.98
CA ASP A 231 26.41 5.00 14.41
C ASP A 231 25.77 6.36 14.73
N GLY A 232 25.41 7.14 13.68
CA GLY A 232 24.85 8.47 13.82
C GLY A 232 25.90 9.59 14.04
N ALA A 233 27.19 9.29 13.94
CA ALA A 233 28.25 10.31 14.00
C ALA A 233 28.14 11.28 12.80
N ASN A 234 27.75 10.79 11.65
CA ASN A 234 27.39 11.59 10.48
C ASN A 234 25.87 11.64 10.30
N PRO A 235 25.33 12.74 9.74
CA PRO A 235 23.91 12.81 9.40
C PRO A 235 23.51 11.66 8.46
N VAL A 236 22.38 11.02 8.75
CA VAL A 236 21.87 9.87 7.99
C VAL A 236 20.60 10.24 7.25
N VAL A 237 20.51 9.85 5.99
CA VAL A 237 19.24 9.77 5.23
C VAL A 237 19.07 8.34 4.73
N PHE A 238 17.84 7.81 4.76
CA PHE A 238 17.65 6.40 4.40
C PHE A 238 16.46 6.12 3.51
N PHE A 239 16.56 5.02 2.79
CA PHE A 239 15.48 4.36 2.05
C PHE A 239 15.30 2.94 2.60
N VAL A 240 14.05 2.53 2.82
CA VAL A 240 13.71 1.13 3.16
C VAL A 240 12.67 0.60 2.20
N GLY A 241 12.95 -0.53 1.55
CA GLY A 241 11.98 -1.25 0.73
C GLY A 241 12.56 -2.01 -0.44
N SER A 242 11.70 -2.64 -1.24
CA SER A 242 12.14 -3.41 -2.40
C SER A 242 12.71 -2.49 -3.49
N PHE A 243 13.83 -2.91 -4.09
CA PHE A 243 14.43 -2.22 -5.22
C PHE A 243 13.72 -2.62 -6.51
N MET A 244 12.79 -1.77 -6.96
CA MET A 244 11.93 -2.00 -8.12
C MET A 244 12.03 -0.86 -9.14
N SER A 245 11.57 -1.09 -10.36
CA SER A 245 11.55 -0.14 -11.46
C SER A 245 10.74 1.15 -11.22
N VAL A 246 9.87 1.13 -10.22
CA VAL A 246 9.04 2.28 -9.83
C VAL A 246 9.79 3.34 -9.04
N PHE A 247 11.02 3.05 -8.61
CA PHE A 247 11.88 4.00 -7.90
C PHE A 247 12.95 4.56 -8.83
N ASP A 248 13.36 5.80 -8.53
CA ASP A 248 14.51 6.45 -9.17
C ASP A 248 15.57 6.72 -8.11
N PHE A 249 16.71 6.04 -8.23
CA PHE A 249 17.84 6.17 -7.33
C PHE A 249 18.93 7.12 -7.83
N MET A 250 18.81 7.64 -9.06
CA MET A 250 19.82 8.54 -9.62
C MET A 250 19.99 9.84 -8.83
N PRO A 251 18.90 10.50 -8.34
CA PRO A 251 19.06 11.68 -7.47
C PRO A 251 19.83 11.39 -6.18
N ILE A 252 19.73 10.16 -5.64
CA ILE A 252 20.51 9.74 -4.45
C ILE A 252 21.99 9.63 -4.82
N ALA A 253 22.35 9.00 -5.93
CA ALA A 253 23.73 8.87 -6.37
C ALA A 253 24.40 10.25 -6.59
N ILE A 254 23.68 11.20 -7.21
CA ILE A 254 24.14 12.57 -7.42
C ILE A 254 24.36 13.29 -6.09
N ALA A 255 23.40 13.16 -5.16
CA ALA A 255 23.50 13.78 -3.83
C ALA A 255 24.66 13.17 -3.02
N ALA A 256 24.82 11.84 -3.02
CA ALA A 256 25.89 11.14 -2.30
C ALA A 256 27.29 11.51 -2.85
N LYS A 257 27.42 11.71 -4.15
CA LYS A 257 28.67 12.18 -4.76
C LYS A 257 29.05 13.58 -4.27
N LYS A 258 28.05 14.47 -4.08
CA LYS A 258 28.23 15.88 -3.63
C LYS A 258 28.44 15.99 -2.12
N LEU A 259 27.73 15.18 -1.34
CA LEU A 259 27.63 15.31 0.12
C LEU A 259 28.36 14.14 0.82
N LYS A 260 29.71 14.21 0.85
CA LYS A 260 30.57 13.13 1.34
C LYS A 260 30.47 12.87 2.85
N ASN A 261 30.05 13.87 3.62
CA ASN A 261 29.91 13.82 5.08
C ASN A 261 28.50 13.33 5.52
N ILE A 262 27.70 12.79 4.59
CA ILE A 262 26.36 12.29 4.88
C ILE A 262 26.30 10.82 4.49
N GLN A 263 25.72 10.01 5.35
CA GLN A 263 25.49 8.60 5.09
C GLN A 263 24.12 8.39 4.40
N PHE A 264 24.12 7.72 3.27
CA PHE A 264 22.94 7.29 2.53
C PHE A 264 22.73 5.78 2.77
N VAL A 265 21.76 5.43 3.60
CA VAL A 265 21.51 4.03 3.98
C VAL A 265 20.34 3.47 3.18
N LEU A 266 20.61 2.53 2.27
CA LEU A 266 19.65 1.99 1.32
C LEU A 266 19.35 0.53 1.66
N CYS A 267 18.23 0.31 2.39
CA CYS A 267 17.85 -0.98 2.94
C CYS A 267 16.85 -1.71 2.06
N GLY A 268 17.04 -3.01 1.90
CA GLY A 268 16.12 -3.91 1.20
C GLY A 268 16.78 -4.77 0.15
N ASP A 269 15.94 -5.39 -0.69
CA ASP A 269 16.35 -6.27 -1.78
C ASP A 269 15.37 -6.08 -2.96
N GLY A 270 15.68 -6.65 -4.13
CA GLY A 270 14.81 -6.61 -5.30
C GLY A 270 15.57 -6.66 -6.63
N ASP A 271 14.82 -6.84 -7.71
CA ASP A 271 15.34 -7.07 -9.06
C ASP A 271 16.27 -5.95 -9.57
N TYR A 272 16.13 -4.74 -9.07
CA TYR A 272 16.93 -3.56 -9.48
C TYR A 272 18.14 -3.27 -8.58
N LEU A 273 18.33 -4.00 -7.46
CA LEU A 273 19.39 -3.73 -6.49
C LEU A 273 20.78 -3.76 -7.14
N ARG A 274 21.04 -4.72 -8.02
CA ARG A 274 22.34 -4.84 -8.69
C ARG A 274 22.67 -3.57 -9.49
N GLY A 275 21.75 -3.10 -10.35
CA GLY A 275 21.95 -1.89 -11.13
C GLY A 275 22.11 -0.63 -10.28
N VAL A 276 21.39 -0.56 -9.15
CA VAL A 276 21.53 0.55 -8.20
C VAL A 276 22.93 0.55 -7.56
N LYS A 277 23.44 -0.62 -7.12
CA LYS A 277 24.82 -0.75 -6.60
C LYS A 277 25.87 -0.38 -7.64
N GLU A 278 25.68 -0.79 -8.89
CA GLU A 278 26.60 -0.43 -10.00
C GLU A 278 26.61 1.11 -10.23
N THR A 279 25.44 1.78 -10.14
CA THR A 279 25.35 3.24 -10.26
C THR A 279 26.05 4.00 -9.13
N MET A 280 26.16 3.39 -7.97
CA MET A 280 26.73 3.99 -6.74
C MET A 280 28.15 3.45 -6.42
N LEU A 281 28.79 2.80 -7.37
CA LEU A 281 30.15 2.26 -7.21
C LEU A 281 31.15 3.39 -6.90
N GLY A 282 31.98 3.20 -5.88
CA GLY A 282 32.97 4.20 -5.42
C GLY A 282 32.37 5.34 -4.58
N LEU A 283 31.14 5.22 -4.11
CA LEU A 283 30.53 6.13 -3.14
C LEU A 283 30.57 5.47 -1.74
N ASP A 284 31.65 5.76 -0.99
CA ASP A 284 31.91 5.15 0.32
C ASP A 284 30.89 5.55 1.40
N ASN A 285 30.13 6.61 1.16
CA ASN A 285 29.06 7.11 2.02
C ASN A 285 27.66 6.52 1.67
N VAL A 286 27.59 5.52 0.78
CA VAL A 286 26.34 4.78 0.48
C VAL A 286 26.44 3.36 1.03
N ILE A 287 25.55 3.02 1.94
CA ILE A 287 25.54 1.76 2.67
C ILE A 287 24.34 0.92 2.24
N PHE A 288 24.59 -0.35 1.90
CA PHE A 288 23.57 -1.33 1.50
C PHE A 288 23.53 -2.49 2.50
N PRO A 289 22.82 -2.37 3.62
CA PRO A 289 22.78 -3.39 4.67
C PRO A 289 21.93 -4.63 4.31
N GLY A 290 21.24 -4.59 3.18
CA GLY A 290 20.26 -5.63 2.81
C GLY A 290 18.91 -5.43 3.46
N TRP A 291 18.16 -6.52 3.61
CA TRP A 291 16.85 -6.49 4.28
C TRP A 291 17.01 -6.29 5.78
N ILE A 292 16.16 -5.45 6.37
CA ILE A 292 16.15 -5.15 7.81
C ILE A 292 14.76 -5.30 8.40
N ASP A 293 14.70 -5.71 9.66
CA ASP A 293 13.48 -5.84 10.45
C ASP A 293 13.06 -4.51 11.11
N ARG A 294 11.92 -4.53 11.76
CA ARG A 294 11.33 -3.34 12.38
C ARG A 294 12.21 -2.70 13.46
N PRO A 295 12.83 -3.43 14.42
CA PRO A 295 13.73 -2.82 15.38
C PRO A 295 14.86 -2.02 14.74
N LYS A 296 15.47 -2.56 13.67
CA LYS A 296 16.53 -1.88 12.93
C LYS A 296 16.03 -0.64 12.19
N ILE A 297 14.78 -0.68 11.64
CA ILE A 297 14.16 0.50 11.02
C ILE A 297 13.91 1.59 12.06
N GLU A 298 13.36 1.24 13.22
CA GLU A 298 13.08 2.21 14.29
C GLU A 298 14.36 2.83 14.88
N PHE A 299 15.43 2.05 15.03
CA PHE A 299 16.72 2.61 15.44
C PHE A 299 17.31 3.54 14.38
N LEU A 300 17.34 3.10 13.11
CA LEU A 300 17.83 3.91 12.00
C LEU A 300 17.09 5.25 11.91
N ALA A 301 15.76 5.22 12.10
CA ALA A 301 14.96 6.43 12.10
C ALA A 301 15.36 7.43 13.21
N LYS A 302 15.74 6.96 14.41
CA LYS A 302 16.17 7.82 15.53
C LYS A 302 17.44 8.60 15.25
N ILE A 303 18.34 8.05 14.44
CA ILE A 303 19.62 8.68 14.09
C ILE A 303 19.59 9.38 12.74
N SER A 304 18.46 9.36 12.04
CA SER A 304 18.32 9.92 10.70
C SER A 304 17.67 11.30 10.70
N ILE A 305 18.07 12.12 9.75
CA ILE A 305 17.52 13.48 9.56
C ILE A 305 16.32 13.52 8.61
N ALA A 306 16.17 12.53 7.73
CA ALA A 306 15.06 12.43 6.79
C ALA A 306 14.90 11.01 6.23
N SER A 307 13.70 10.70 5.71
CA SER A 307 13.36 9.50 4.96
C SER A 307 13.23 9.79 3.46
N LEU A 308 13.77 8.90 2.64
CA LEU A 308 13.75 8.99 1.17
C LEU A 308 12.59 8.17 0.58
N ALA A 309 11.72 8.82 -0.18
CA ALA A 309 10.61 8.20 -0.89
C ALA A 309 10.72 8.48 -2.40
N THR A 310 11.65 7.82 -3.05
CA THR A 310 12.15 8.10 -4.41
C THR A 310 11.31 7.52 -5.54
N TYR A 311 9.99 7.57 -5.41
CA TYR A 311 9.07 7.09 -6.44
C TYR A 311 9.16 7.90 -7.74
N LYS A 312 9.04 7.25 -8.87
CA LYS A 312 8.80 7.92 -10.15
C LYS A 312 7.40 8.53 -10.20
N ASN A 313 7.27 9.68 -10.87
CA ASN A 313 5.98 10.32 -11.11
C ASN A 313 5.19 9.56 -12.18
N ILE A 314 4.47 8.52 -11.77
CA ILE A 314 3.51 7.78 -12.59
C ILE A 314 2.11 7.98 -12.00
N ASP A 315 1.10 7.91 -12.83
CA ASP A 315 -0.27 8.29 -12.49
C ASP A 315 -0.78 7.62 -11.20
N ASN A 316 -0.48 6.32 -11.01
CA ASN A 316 -0.90 5.59 -9.81
C ASN A 316 -0.30 6.13 -8.51
N PHE A 317 0.90 6.72 -8.54
CA PHE A 317 1.52 7.31 -7.34
C PHE A 317 1.20 8.78 -7.15
N ILE A 318 0.90 9.51 -8.25
CA ILE A 318 0.53 10.93 -8.19
C ILE A 318 -0.78 11.16 -7.41
N VAL A 319 -1.73 10.24 -7.53
CA VAL A 319 -3.04 10.34 -6.87
C VAL A 319 -3.11 9.61 -5.52
N ASN A 320 -2.06 8.91 -5.12
CA ASN A 320 -2.01 8.10 -3.91
C ASN A 320 -1.01 8.60 -2.86
N THR A 321 -1.15 8.07 -1.63
CA THR A 321 -0.15 8.20 -0.57
C THR A 321 0.52 6.84 -0.35
N PRO A 322 1.70 6.57 -0.95
CA PRO A 322 2.38 5.28 -0.85
C PRO A 322 2.90 4.99 0.58
N ASN A 323 3.11 3.69 0.88
CA ASN A 323 3.55 3.22 2.20
C ASN A 323 4.76 3.96 2.77
N LYS A 324 5.79 4.28 1.95
CA LYS A 324 7.00 4.97 2.44
C LYS A 324 6.72 6.37 3.01
N ILE A 325 5.70 7.04 2.48
CA ILE A 325 5.24 8.33 3.02
C ILE A 325 4.62 8.10 4.40
N VAL A 326 3.75 7.10 4.52
CA VAL A 326 3.09 6.75 5.78
C VAL A 326 4.11 6.27 6.82
N ASP A 327 5.06 5.43 6.42
CA ASP A 327 6.12 4.93 7.29
C ASP A 327 7.03 6.09 7.80
N ALA A 328 7.34 7.07 6.94
CA ALA A 328 8.08 8.27 7.35
C ALA A 328 7.31 9.14 8.36
N LEU A 329 6.00 9.34 8.14
CA LEU A 329 5.13 10.04 9.09
C LEU A 329 5.07 9.31 10.44
N LEU A 330 4.88 7.98 10.42
CA LEU A 330 4.89 7.13 11.61
C LEU A 330 6.18 7.28 12.42
N LEU A 331 7.31 7.31 11.73
CA LEU A 331 8.65 7.45 12.33
C LEU A 331 8.99 8.90 12.75
N GLY A 332 8.12 9.86 12.43
CA GLY A 332 8.34 11.28 12.75
C GLY A 332 9.49 11.87 11.98
N LEU A 333 9.69 11.53 10.71
CA LEU A 333 10.80 11.99 9.89
C LEU A 333 10.37 12.94 8.77
N PRO A 334 11.17 13.97 8.49
CA PRO A 334 11.02 14.74 7.27
C PRO A 334 11.05 13.85 6.03
N ILE A 335 10.13 14.09 5.09
CA ILE A 335 9.98 13.31 3.86
C ILE A 335 10.71 14.01 2.72
N LEU A 336 11.56 13.28 2.02
CA LEU A 336 12.19 13.74 0.78
C LEU A 336 11.66 12.89 -0.39
N SER A 337 10.82 13.48 -1.24
CA SER A 337 10.14 12.76 -2.32
C SER A 337 10.07 13.61 -3.59
N PRO A 338 10.18 13.01 -4.81
CA PRO A 338 9.95 13.72 -6.07
C PRO A 338 8.48 13.67 -6.49
N LEU A 339 7.61 12.96 -5.72
CA LEU A 339 6.21 12.78 -6.09
C LEU A 339 5.45 14.10 -6.12
N LYS A 340 4.75 14.31 -7.21
CA LYS A 340 3.78 15.39 -7.40
C LYS A 340 2.38 14.97 -6.91
N GLY A 341 1.41 15.87 -7.06
CA GLY A 341 0.00 15.59 -6.77
C GLY A 341 -0.30 15.42 -5.29
N GLU A 342 -0.88 14.29 -4.89
CA GLU A 342 -1.34 14.03 -3.50
C GLU A 342 -0.21 14.17 -2.49
N VAL A 343 0.96 13.56 -2.76
CA VAL A 343 2.12 13.59 -1.84
C VAL A 343 2.74 14.97 -1.78
N GLU A 344 2.88 15.68 -2.89
CA GLU A 344 3.39 17.06 -2.90
C GLU A 344 2.50 17.98 -2.09
N THR A 345 1.17 17.86 -2.28
CA THR A 345 0.18 18.63 -1.51
C THR A 345 0.28 18.33 -0.03
N LEU A 346 0.37 17.04 0.35
CA LEU A 346 0.53 16.60 1.73
C LEU A 346 1.80 17.18 2.37
N ILE A 347 2.94 17.08 1.69
CA ILE A 347 4.23 17.57 2.18
C ILE A 347 4.18 19.10 2.40
N LYS A 348 3.70 19.86 1.40
CA LYS A 348 3.66 21.33 1.44
C LYS A 348 2.68 21.85 2.46
N SER A 349 1.44 21.35 2.46
CA SER A 349 0.37 21.82 3.35
C SER A 349 0.69 21.56 4.83
N ASN A 350 1.32 20.43 5.14
CA ASN A 350 1.63 20.04 6.51
C ASN A 350 3.08 20.39 6.93
N LYS A 351 3.91 20.89 6.01
CA LYS A 351 5.31 21.23 6.26
C LYS A 351 6.09 20.05 6.87
N VAL A 352 5.98 18.87 6.23
CA VAL A 352 6.57 17.60 6.72
C VAL A 352 7.77 17.13 5.90
N GLY A 353 8.39 18.02 5.10
CA GLY A 353 9.53 17.68 4.26
C GLY A 353 9.64 18.54 3.02
N PHE A 354 10.30 17.99 1.99
CA PHE A 354 10.51 18.65 0.70
C PHE A 354 10.14 17.77 -0.48
N THR A 355 9.57 18.40 -1.51
CA THR A 355 9.44 17.80 -2.83
C THR A 355 10.63 18.25 -3.69
N TYR A 356 11.53 17.32 -4.01
CA TYR A 356 12.69 17.61 -4.85
C TYR A 356 12.41 17.40 -6.34
N SER A 357 13.19 18.05 -7.19
CA SER A 357 13.09 18.01 -8.66
C SER A 357 14.44 18.41 -9.27
N ASP A 358 14.52 18.50 -10.60
CA ASP A 358 15.72 19.02 -11.25
C ASP A 358 16.04 20.46 -10.84
N ASN A 359 15.01 21.29 -10.59
CA ASN A 359 15.15 22.67 -10.16
C ASN A 359 15.43 22.81 -8.64
N ILE A 360 15.11 21.80 -7.85
CA ILE A 360 15.34 21.73 -6.40
C ILE A 360 15.97 20.36 -6.13
N PRO A 361 17.28 20.23 -6.33
CA PRO A 361 17.98 18.95 -6.20
C PRO A 361 17.85 18.32 -4.80
N LEU A 362 17.81 16.99 -4.73
CA LEU A 362 17.76 16.26 -3.47
C LEU A 362 18.89 16.67 -2.51
N GLY A 363 20.11 16.86 -3.05
CA GLY A 363 21.27 17.28 -2.25
C GLY A 363 21.06 18.63 -1.55
N ASP A 364 20.39 19.57 -2.21
CA ASP A 364 20.13 20.89 -1.64
C ASP A 364 19.07 20.83 -0.54
N CYS A 365 18.05 19.96 -0.69
CA CYS A 365 17.06 19.68 0.36
C CYS A 365 17.75 19.09 1.62
N ILE A 366 18.65 18.13 1.42
CA ILE A 366 19.40 17.50 2.53
C ILE A 366 20.29 18.53 3.21
N GLN A 367 21.05 19.32 2.45
CA GLN A 367 21.94 20.36 3.00
C GLN A 367 21.16 21.43 3.77
N PHE A 368 19.95 21.77 3.30
CA PHE A 368 19.06 22.69 4.02
C PHE A 368 18.66 22.12 5.38
N LEU A 369 18.29 20.84 5.48
CA LEU A 369 17.92 20.19 6.76
C LEU A 369 19.08 20.21 7.75
N ILE A 370 20.30 19.94 7.29
CA ILE A 370 21.52 19.94 8.11
C ILE A 370 21.82 21.34 8.66
N ASN A 371 21.71 22.34 7.79
CA ASN A 371 22.01 23.73 8.17
C ASN A 371 20.90 24.36 9.03
N ASN A 372 19.72 23.73 9.13
CA ASN A 372 18.54 24.28 9.82
C ASN A 372 17.92 23.26 10.77
N ASP A 373 18.63 22.86 11.81
CA ASP A 373 18.21 21.88 12.82
C ASP A 373 16.83 22.19 13.43
N LYS A 374 16.53 23.47 13.71
CA LYS A 374 15.20 23.89 14.20
C LYS A 374 14.09 23.55 13.22
N MET A 375 14.33 23.76 11.92
CA MET A 375 13.34 23.46 10.89
C MET A 375 13.17 21.94 10.71
N GLN A 376 14.28 21.20 10.73
CA GLN A 376 14.27 19.74 10.68
C GLN A 376 13.44 19.14 11.83
N LYS A 377 13.69 19.58 13.08
CA LYS A 377 12.89 19.18 14.26
C LYS A 377 11.43 19.54 14.11
N LYS A 378 11.12 20.74 13.60
CA LYS A 378 9.74 21.16 13.37
C LYS A 378 9.02 20.32 12.33
N MET A 379 9.70 19.95 11.25
CA MET A 379 9.16 19.03 10.25
C MET A 379 8.91 17.63 10.84
N SER A 380 9.80 17.13 11.70
CA SER A 380 9.64 15.87 12.42
C SER A 380 8.41 15.88 13.34
N GLU A 381 8.23 16.94 14.12
CA GLU A 381 7.05 17.14 14.97
C GLU A 381 5.76 17.17 14.14
N ASN A 382 5.77 17.91 13.03
CA ASN A 382 4.64 18.00 12.14
C ASN A 382 4.30 16.63 11.50
N ALA A 383 5.34 15.85 11.12
CA ALA A 383 5.16 14.52 10.54
C ALA A 383 4.46 13.59 11.55
N LYS A 384 4.93 13.59 12.81
CA LYS A 384 4.30 12.79 13.86
C LYS A 384 2.88 13.24 14.17
N LYS A 385 2.67 14.55 14.27
CA LYS A 385 1.32 15.12 14.47
C LYS A 385 0.36 14.71 13.34
N LEU A 386 0.79 14.84 12.08
CA LEU A 386 -0.02 14.44 10.93
C LEU A 386 -0.34 12.95 10.95
N TYR A 387 0.65 12.10 11.33
CA TYR A 387 0.38 10.68 11.51
C TYR A 387 -0.72 10.45 12.56
N ASP A 388 -0.56 11.03 13.74
CA ASP A 388 -1.50 10.87 14.85
C ASP A 388 -2.91 11.38 14.52
N GLU A 389 -3.02 12.42 13.68
CA GLU A 389 -4.31 13.01 13.30
C GLU A 389 -5.02 12.23 12.18
N GLU A 390 -4.30 11.85 11.10
CA GLU A 390 -4.91 11.31 9.87
C GLU A 390 -4.55 9.86 9.56
N PHE A 391 -3.40 9.36 10.08
CA PHE A 391 -2.83 8.06 9.71
C PHE A 391 -2.75 7.08 10.88
N ASP A 392 -3.19 7.48 12.08
CA ASP A 392 -3.18 6.59 13.25
C ASP A 392 -3.95 5.31 12.97
N PHE A 393 -3.30 4.19 13.26
CA PHE A 393 -3.82 2.86 12.90
C PHE A 393 -5.18 2.58 13.53
N ASP A 394 -5.32 2.85 14.81
CA ASP A 394 -6.58 2.57 15.52
C ASP A 394 -7.69 3.52 15.09
N LYS A 395 -7.38 4.80 14.89
CA LYS A 395 -8.35 5.79 14.40
C LYS A 395 -8.87 5.41 13.01
N VAL A 396 -7.99 5.07 12.08
CA VAL A 396 -8.37 4.71 10.71
C VAL A 396 -9.24 3.46 10.69
N TYR A 397 -8.82 2.38 11.36
CA TYR A 397 -9.58 1.13 11.33
C TYR A 397 -10.85 1.18 12.16
N ASN A 398 -10.88 1.87 13.31
CA ASN A 398 -12.11 2.09 14.07
C ASN A 398 -13.11 2.94 13.27
N SER A 399 -12.64 3.97 12.56
CA SER A 399 -13.48 4.75 11.66
C SER A 399 -14.05 3.90 10.51
N LEU A 400 -13.24 2.99 9.94
CA LEU A 400 -13.70 2.07 8.90
C LEU A 400 -14.74 1.07 9.45
N VAL A 401 -14.53 0.49 10.64
CA VAL A 401 -15.50 -0.39 11.28
C VAL A 401 -16.81 0.34 11.54
N SER A 402 -16.75 1.53 12.16
CA SER A 402 -17.93 2.37 12.42
C SER A 402 -18.67 2.75 11.14
N HIS A 403 -17.93 3.00 10.05
CA HIS A 403 -18.53 3.27 8.75
C HIS A 403 -19.34 2.07 8.23
N LEU A 404 -18.80 0.86 8.32
CA LEU A 404 -19.50 -0.37 7.92
C LEU A 404 -20.75 -0.60 8.79
N GLU A 405 -20.66 -0.38 10.11
CA GLU A 405 -21.80 -0.48 11.05
C GLU A 405 -22.92 0.50 10.69
N ASN A 406 -22.56 1.76 10.42
CA ASN A 406 -23.53 2.80 10.09
C ASN A 406 -24.23 2.52 8.75
N MET A 407 -23.53 1.93 7.78
CA MET A 407 -24.14 1.54 6.50
C MET A 407 -25.19 0.44 6.70
N VAL A 408 -24.93 -0.54 7.58
CA VAL A 408 -25.91 -1.59 7.88
C VAL A 408 -27.14 -1.03 8.61
N LYS A 409 -26.94 -0.14 9.61
CA LYS A 409 -28.03 0.49 10.36
C LYS A 409 -28.94 1.37 9.50
N ASN A 410 -28.40 2.02 8.47
CA ASN A 410 -29.18 2.91 7.59
C ASN A 410 -29.96 2.16 6.49
N GLU A 411 -29.75 0.86 6.33
CA GLU A 411 -30.49 0.02 5.37
C GLU A 411 -31.54 -0.87 6.05
N THR A 412 -31.52 -0.95 7.39
CA THR A 412 -32.56 -1.57 8.22
C THR A 412 -33.60 -0.55 8.61
#